data_a68171066ae3fc5065fb35ef575144a0
#
_entry.id   a68171066ae3fc5065fb35ef575144a0
#
_cell.length_a   1.000
_cell.length_b   1.000
_cell.length_c   1.000
_cell.angle_alpha   90.00
_cell.angle_beta   90.00
_cell.angle_gamma   90.00
#
_symmetry.space_group_name_H-M   'P 1'
#
loop_
_entity.id
_entity.type
_entity.pdbx_description
1 polymer ?
#
loop_
_entity_poly.entity_id
_entity_poly.type
_entity_poly.pdbx_seq_one_letter_code
_entity_poly.pdbx_strand_id
1 'polypeptide(L)'
;MHINILTRTSNRPYSFACCRQSIVNQTHKDITHIVSYDNDGDLEYLSTYEDIRKVKVDQAKMLANWDEDHRNPSEIPEGGHPFSPHNLYCNALLDAVEDGWVMFLDDDDTLCNPEAFEEIISYIKNEDSMVYWQMLFPDGGLSTTQTFARGTPVLCDIGSPCFLFHSKWKNYSWWDQWKCSDFRFVSRLHENIPNKEWILKPYVQVGGFGLGRRQDYKKGTL
;
A
#
# COMPACT_ATOMS: atom_id res chain seq x y z
N MET A 1 -4.82 12.60 14.49
CA MET A 1 -4.43 12.64 13.04
C MET A 1 -4.97 11.39 12.39
N HIS A 2 -5.90 11.53 11.46
CA HIS A 2 -6.58 10.40 10.83
C HIS A 2 -5.69 9.70 9.79
N ILE A 3 -5.58 8.36 9.84
CA ILE A 3 -4.81 7.54 8.90
C ILE A 3 -5.72 6.55 8.19
N ASN A 4 -5.67 6.52 6.87
CA ASN A 4 -6.31 5.54 6.02
C ASN A 4 -5.29 4.49 5.60
N ILE A 5 -5.47 3.24 6.01
CA ILE A 5 -4.66 2.10 5.55
C ILE A 5 -5.42 1.40 4.43
N LEU A 6 -4.80 1.32 3.27
CA LEU A 6 -5.37 0.79 2.04
C LEU A 6 -4.80 -0.59 1.74
N THR A 7 -5.66 -1.61 1.79
CA THR A 7 -5.27 -3.02 1.57
C THR A 7 -6.07 -3.63 0.43
N ARG A 8 -5.40 -4.19 -0.56
CA ARG A 8 -6.01 -5.10 -1.53
C ARG A 8 -5.86 -6.54 -1.04
N THR A 9 -6.91 -7.34 -1.17
CA THR A 9 -6.86 -8.76 -0.78
C THR A 9 -7.51 -9.66 -1.83
N SER A 10 -7.04 -10.89 -1.96
CA SER A 10 -7.63 -11.90 -2.83
C SER A 10 -7.25 -13.31 -2.39
N ASN A 11 -8.24 -14.06 -1.89
CA ASN A 11 -8.12 -15.46 -1.45
C ASN A 11 -7.03 -15.71 -0.39
N ARG A 12 -6.84 -14.76 0.55
CA ARG A 12 -5.79 -14.81 1.58
C ARG A 12 -6.31 -14.50 2.99
N PRO A 13 -7.30 -15.26 3.51
CA PRO A 13 -7.90 -14.95 4.81
C PRO A 13 -6.91 -14.94 5.98
N TYR A 14 -5.90 -15.82 5.99
CA TYR A 14 -4.91 -15.85 7.07
C TYR A 14 -3.90 -14.71 6.99
N SER A 15 -3.36 -14.43 5.80
CA SER A 15 -2.46 -13.29 5.59
C SER A 15 -3.17 -12.00 5.96
N PHE A 16 -4.40 -11.81 5.47
CA PHE A 16 -5.22 -10.66 5.81
C PHE A 16 -5.46 -10.54 7.33
N ALA A 17 -5.74 -11.66 8.02
CA ALA A 17 -5.93 -11.64 9.47
C ALA A 17 -4.66 -11.16 10.21
N CYS A 18 -3.47 -11.56 9.76
CA CYS A 18 -2.20 -11.09 10.33
C CYS A 18 -1.95 -9.61 10.05
N CYS A 19 -2.15 -9.18 8.80
CA CYS A 19 -2.11 -7.78 8.41
C CYS A 19 -3.05 -6.95 9.29
N ARG A 20 -4.32 -7.34 9.36
CA ARG A 20 -5.33 -6.67 10.18
C ARG A 20 -4.96 -6.62 11.66
N GLN A 21 -4.47 -7.72 12.22
CA GLN A 21 -4.06 -7.75 13.63
C GLN A 21 -2.93 -6.77 13.92
N SER A 22 -1.98 -6.60 13.00
CA SER A 22 -0.88 -5.63 13.15
C SER A 22 -1.39 -4.18 13.16
N ILE A 23 -2.47 -3.89 12.42
CA ILE A 23 -3.15 -2.59 12.42
C ILE A 23 -3.90 -2.35 13.75
N VAL A 24 -4.68 -3.34 14.20
CA VAL A 24 -5.44 -3.25 15.47
C VAL A 24 -4.53 -3.03 16.67
N ASN A 25 -3.33 -3.63 16.63
CA ASN A 25 -2.33 -3.53 17.69
C ASN A 25 -1.65 -2.16 17.76
N GLN A 26 -1.85 -1.26 16.78
CA GLN A 26 -1.25 0.07 16.85
C GLN A 26 -1.76 0.86 18.06
N THR A 27 -0.88 1.60 18.70
CA THR A 27 -1.23 2.51 19.83
C THR A 27 -2.06 3.68 19.34
N HIS A 28 -1.75 4.20 18.15
CA HIS A 28 -2.57 5.17 17.45
C HIS A 28 -3.90 4.54 17.02
N LYS A 29 -5.04 5.15 17.40
CA LYS A 29 -6.37 4.56 17.19
C LYS A 29 -7.23 5.25 16.13
N ASP A 30 -6.84 6.42 15.68
CA ASP A 30 -7.58 7.16 14.64
C ASP A 30 -7.22 6.64 13.24
N ILE A 31 -7.62 5.39 12.98
CA ILE A 31 -7.31 4.63 11.77
C ILE A 31 -8.59 4.13 11.10
N THR A 32 -8.72 4.36 9.80
CA THR A 32 -9.68 3.65 8.94
C THR A 32 -8.95 2.63 8.08
N HIS A 33 -9.32 1.35 8.17
CA HIS A 33 -8.83 0.30 7.29
C HIS A 33 -9.78 0.13 6.10
N ILE A 34 -9.34 0.46 4.90
CA ILE A 34 -10.11 0.37 3.65
C ILE A 34 -9.57 -0.82 2.84
N VAL A 35 -10.45 -1.76 2.49
CA VAL A 35 -10.06 -3.03 1.88
C VAL A 35 -10.78 -3.24 0.57
N SER A 36 -10.04 -3.46 -0.52
CA SER A 36 -10.61 -3.82 -1.82
C SER A 36 -10.64 -5.33 -2.02
N TYR A 37 -11.73 -5.80 -2.66
CA TYR A 37 -11.97 -7.20 -2.99
C TYR A 37 -12.77 -7.30 -4.31
N ASP A 38 -12.78 -8.48 -4.96
CA ASP A 38 -13.45 -8.68 -6.25
C ASP A 38 -14.39 -9.89 -6.29
N ASN A 39 -14.37 -10.76 -5.30
CA ASN A 39 -15.14 -12.01 -5.31
C ASN A 39 -15.89 -12.27 -4.00
N ASP A 40 -16.87 -13.17 -4.06
CA ASP A 40 -17.73 -13.47 -2.90
C ASP A 40 -16.98 -14.26 -1.81
N GLY A 41 -15.96 -15.05 -2.16
CA GLY A 41 -15.11 -15.75 -1.19
C GLY A 41 -14.31 -14.78 -0.32
N ASP A 42 -13.84 -13.67 -0.89
CA ASP A 42 -13.21 -12.60 -0.12
C ASP A 42 -14.23 -11.89 0.78
N LEU A 43 -15.44 -11.64 0.26
CA LEU A 43 -16.50 -11.01 1.06
C LEU A 43 -16.88 -11.87 2.27
N GLU A 44 -16.84 -13.20 2.16
CA GLU A 44 -17.16 -14.11 3.26
C GLU A 44 -16.26 -13.86 4.48
N TYR A 45 -14.92 -13.92 4.32
CA TYR A 45 -14.04 -13.68 5.46
C TYR A 45 -13.96 -12.20 5.87
N LEU A 46 -14.08 -11.26 4.92
CA LEU A 46 -14.10 -9.84 5.23
C LEU A 46 -15.34 -9.43 6.02
N SER A 47 -16.45 -10.15 5.88
CA SER A 47 -17.69 -9.87 6.62
C SER A 47 -17.57 -10.12 8.12
N THR A 48 -16.57 -10.88 8.55
CA THR A 48 -16.27 -11.08 9.98
C THR A 48 -15.66 -9.85 10.66
N TYR A 49 -15.23 -8.85 9.87
CA TYR A 49 -14.67 -7.59 10.36
C TYR A 49 -15.69 -6.46 10.14
N GLU A 50 -16.29 -5.96 11.23
CA GLU A 50 -17.30 -4.90 11.19
C GLU A 50 -16.69 -3.51 11.02
N ASP A 51 -15.47 -3.33 11.47
CA ASP A 51 -14.75 -2.06 11.57
C ASP A 51 -13.81 -1.76 10.38
N ILE A 52 -13.99 -2.45 9.24
CA ILE A 52 -13.30 -2.16 7.99
C ILE A 52 -14.26 -1.58 6.94
N ARG A 53 -13.77 -0.66 6.14
CA ARG A 53 -14.51 -0.17 4.96
C ARG A 53 -14.20 -1.06 3.77
N LYS A 54 -15.21 -1.74 3.23
CA LYS A 54 -15.09 -2.68 2.12
C LYS A 54 -15.36 -1.98 0.79
N VAL A 55 -14.48 -2.15 -0.19
CA VAL A 55 -14.60 -1.59 -1.54
C VAL A 55 -14.65 -2.74 -2.54
N LYS A 56 -15.83 -3.01 -3.11
CA LYS A 56 -15.96 -4.02 -4.16
C LYS A 56 -15.44 -3.47 -5.47
N VAL A 57 -14.52 -4.19 -6.11
CA VAL A 57 -13.99 -3.87 -7.44
C VAL A 57 -14.61 -4.83 -8.45
N ASP A 58 -15.23 -4.26 -9.49
CA ASP A 58 -15.71 -5.04 -10.63
C ASP A 58 -14.57 -5.21 -11.63
N GLN A 59 -13.89 -6.34 -11.55
CA GLN A 59 -12.74 -6.66 -12.39
C GLN A 59 -13.09 -6.64 -13.88
N ALA A 60 -14.27 -7.13 -14.25
CA ALA A 60 -14.69 -7.19 -15.65
C ALA A 60 -14.91 -5.78 -16.22
N LYS A 61 -15.56 -4.90 -15.45
CA LYS A 61 -15.77 -3.50 -15.82
C LYS A 61 -14.43 -2.74 -15.87
N MET A 62 -13.57 -2.97 -14.92
CA MET A 62 -12.24 -2.37 -14.88
C MET A 62 -11.42 -2.75 -16.13
N LEU A 63 -11.42 -4.03 -16.52
CA LEU A 63 -10.72 -4.51 -17.70
C LEU A 63 -11.37 -4.04 -19.01
N ALA A 64 -12.69 -3.90 -19.06
CA ALA A 64 -13.41 -3.41 -20.25
C ALA A 64 -13.11 -1.92 -20.55
N ASN A 65 -12.89 -1.12 -19.53
CA ASN A 65 -12.57 0.31 -19.65
C ASN A 65 -11.07 0.61 -19.68
N TRP A 66 -10.26 -0.42 -19.83
CA TRP A 66 -8.81 -0.37 -19.69
C TRP A 66 -8.11 0.60 -20.63
N ASP A 67 -8.47 0.55 -21.92
CA ASP A 67 -7.83 1.37 -22.95
C ASP A 67 -8.27 2.84 -22.89
N GLU A 68 -9.38 3.12 -22.23
CA GLU A 68 -9.93 4.47 -22.07
C GLU A 68 -9.43 5.17 -20.80
N ASP A 69 -8.84 4.43 -19.86
CA ASP A 69 -8.33 4.99 -18.62
C ASP A 69 -6.96 5.66 -18.85
N HIS A 70 -6.93 7.00 -18.75
CA HIS A 70 -5.70 7.79 -18.87
C HIS A 70 -4.58 7.37 -17.90
N ARG A 71 -4.91 6.59 -16.87
CA ARG A 71 -3.95 6.02 -15.91
C ARG A 71 -3.18 4.84 -16.48
N ASN A 72 -3.61 4.31 -17.62
CA ASN A 72 -3.00 3.16 -18.28
C ASN A 72 -2.17 3.63 -19.47
N PRO A 73 -0.83 3.68 -19.35
CA PRO A 73 0.00 4.07 -20.47
C PRO A 73 -0.12 3.05 -21.62
N SER A 74 -0.18 3.55 -22.86
CA SER A 74 -0.22 2.72 -24.06
C SER A 74 1.10 1.98 -24.31
N GLU A 75 2.20 2.54 -23.79
CA GLU A 75 3.52 1.94 -23.86
C GLU A 75 3.90 1.33 -22.51
N ILE A 76 4.65 0.24 -22.52
CA ILE A 76 5.15 -0.41 -21.30
C ILE A 76 6.22 0.49 -20.69
N PRO A 77 6.00 1.01 -19.47
CA PRO A 77 6.99 1.86 -18.83
C PRO A 77 8.21 1.07 -18.37
N GLU A 78 9.31 1.77 -18.08
CA GLU A 78 10.52 1.17 -17.52
C GLU A 78 10.19 0.27 -16.30
N GLY A 79 10.74 -0.95 -16.30
CA GLY A 79 10.47 -1.96 -15.26
C GLY A 79 9.07 -2.55 -15.29
N GLY A 80 8.22 -2.19 -16.25
CA GLY A 80 6.80 -2.52 -16.28
C GLY A 80 6.44 -3.98 -16.59
N HIS A 81 7.34 -4.84 -17.00
CA HIS A 81 7.03 -6.27 -17.17
C HIS A 81 7.10 -7.04 -15.85
N PRO A 82 6.23 -8.00 -15.58
CA PRO A 82 5.02 -8.36 -16.33
C PRO A 82 3.83 -7.42 -16.09
N PHE A 83 2.77 -7.64 -16.86
CA PHE A 83 1.45 -7.08 -16.67
C PHE A 83 0.88 -7.40 -15.28
N SER A 84 0.40 -6.40 -14.57
CA SER A 84 0.00 -6.48 -13.16
C SER A 84 -1.33 -5.75 -12.89
N PRO A 85 -2.46 -6.24 -13.45
CA PRO A 85 -3.77 -5.56 -13.39
C PRO A 85 -4.28 -5.33 -11.98
N HIS A 86 -3.85 -6.15 -11.02
CA HIS A 86 -4.21 -6.00 -9.62
C HIS A 86 -3.75 -4.67 -8.99
N ASN A 87 -2.82 -3.96 -9.61
CA ASN A 87 -2.43 -2.61 -9.17
C ASN A 87 -3.60 -1.62 -9.25
N LEU A 88 -4.52 -1.80 -10.18
CA LEU A 88 -5.66 -0.90 -10.37
C LEU A 88 -6.66 -0.94 -9.19
N TYR A 89 -6.66 -2.00 -8.40
CA TYR A 89 -7.43 -2.06 -7.14
C TYR A 89 -7.00 -0.98 -6.15
N CYS A 90 -5.74 -0.57 -6.20
CA CYS A 90 -5.22 0.53 -5.39
C CYS A 90 -5.85 1.88 -5.77
N ASN A 91 -6.22 2.08 -7.06
CA ASN A 91 -6.94 3.30 -7.45
C ASN A 91 -8.35 3.34 -6.82
N ALA A 92 -9.09 2.23 -6.82
CA ALA A 92 -10.41 2.16 -6.19
C ALA A 92 -10.34 2.41 -4.67
N LEU A 93 -9.28 1.93 -4.03
CA LEU A 93 -9.01 2.22 -2.62
C LEU A 93 -8.73 3.71 -2.41
N LEU A 94 -7.90 4.31 -3.26
CA LEU A 94 -7.54 5.71 -3.18
C LEU A 94 -8.75 6.63 -3.44
N ASP A 95 -9.61 6.25 -4.40
CA ASP A 95 -10.85 6.95 -4.68
C ASP A 95 -11.80 6.94 -3.46
N ALA A 96 -11.78 5.87 -2.67
CA ALA A 96 -12.58 5.73 -1.45
C ALA A 96 -12.09 6.58 -0.26
N VAL A 97 -10.88 7.13 -0.30
CA VAL A 97 -10.37 8.02 0.74
C VAL A 97 -11.02 9.41 0.61
N GLU A 98 -11.61 9.90 1.67
CA GLU A 98 -12.22 11.24 1.73
C GLU A 98 -11.19 12.28 2.20
N ASP A 99 -10.56 12.05 3.33
CA ASP A 99 -9.57 12.95 3.93
C ASP A 99 -8.58 12.16 4.81
N GLY A 100 -7.50 12.82 5.21
CA GLY A 100 -6.48 12.28 6.12
C GLY A 100 -5.25 11.70 5.42
N TRP A 101 -4.43 11.01 6.17
CA TRP A 101 -3.18 10.43 5.71
C TRP A 101 -3.41 9.06 5.07
N VAL A 102 -2.61 8.71 4.10
CA VAL A 102 -2.78 7.51 3.27
C VAL A 102 -1.51 6.67 3.29
N MET A 103 -1.67 5.40 3.61
CA MET A 103 -0.66 4.35 3.53
C MET A 103 -1.23 3.15 2.78
N PHE A 104 -0.44 2.53 1.91
CA PHE A 104 -0.75 1.22 1.36
C PHE A 104 -0.07 0.14 2.21
N LEU A 105 -0.79 -0.93 2.51
CA LEU A 105 -0.28 -2.11 3.20
C LEU A 105 -0.93 -3.34 2.56
N ASP A 106 -0.15 -4.15 1.86
CA ASP A 106 -0.67 -5.36 1.22
C ASP A 106 -1.12 -6.41 2.26
N ASP A 107 -2.02 -7.29 1.88
CA ASP A 107 -2.67 -8.24 2.80
C ASP A 107 -1.72 -9.31 3.38
N ASP A 108 -0.50 -9.43 2.85
CA ASP A 108 0.57 -10.30 3.34
C ASP A 108 1.69 -9.54 4.08
N ASP A 109 1.54 -8.22 4.25
CA ASP A 109 2.47 -7.38 4.99
C ASP A 109 1.95 -7.07 6.41
N THR A 110 2.85 -6.78 7.33
CA THR A 110 2.49 -6.44 8.72
C THR A 110 3.30 -5.26 9.25
N LEU A 111 2.67 -4.45 10.11
CA LEU A 111 3.39 -3.44 10.88
C LEU A 111 4.25 -4.12 11.96
N CYS A 112 5.54 -3.80 12.02
CA CYS A 112 6.50 -4.47 12.91
C CYS A 112 6.42 -4.00 14.37
N ASN A 113 5.87 -2.79 14.60
CA ASN A 113 5.90 -2.13 15.89
C ASN A 113 4.52 -1.53 16.22
N PRO A 114 3.94 -1.80 17.38
CA PRO A 114 2.68 -1.18 17.81
C PRO A 114 2.72 0.36 17.87
N GLU A 115 3.87 0.97 18.02
CA GLU A 115 4.07 2.41 18.12
C GLU A 115 4.47 3.06 16.79
N ALA A 116 4.41 2.29 15.67
CA ALA A 116 4.90 2.75 14.38
C ALA A 116 4.26 4.09 13.96
N PHE A 117 2.95 4.22 14.09
CA PHE A 117 2.28 5.46 13.69
C PHE A 117 2.56 6.62 14.62
N GLU A 118 2.72 6.42 15.92
CA GLU A 118 3.11 7.50 16.83
C GLU A 118 4.49 8.07 16.44
N GLU A 119 5.43 7.20 16.10
CA GLU A 119 6.75 7.61 15.62
C GLU A 119 6.65 8.33 14.27
N ILE A 120 5.97 7.74 13.27
CA ILE A 120 5.82 8.33 11.92
C ILE A 120 5.16 9.71 11.99
N ILE A 121 4.09 9.84 12.78
CA ILE A 121 3.36 11.10 12.97
C ILE A 121 4.28 12.20 13.51
N SER A 122 5.25 11.87 14.37
CA SER A 122 6.17 12.84 14.95
C SER A 122 7.07 13.54 13.92
N TYR A 123 7.23 12.97 12.73
CA TYR A 123 7.99 13.57 11.62
C TYR A 123 7.14 14.47 10.72
N ILE A 124 5.82 14.42 10.85
CA ILE A 124 4.92 15.20 10.01
C ILE A 124 4.90 16.65 10.45
N LYS A 125 5.29 17.55 9.58
CA LYS A 125 5.27 19.00 9.84
C LYS A 125 3.93 19.66 9.49
N ASN A 126 3.34 19.23 8.39
CA ASN A 126 2.04 19.69 7.89
C ASN A 126 1.57 18.74 6.77
N GLU A 127 0.40 19.01 6.19
CA GLU A 127 -0.18 18.19 5.11
C GLU A 127 0.61 18.19 3.79
N ASP A 128 1.65 19.01 3.67
CA ASP A 128 2.59 19.01 2.56
C ASP A 128 3.82 18.14 2.84
N SER A 129 3.75 17.30 3.86
CA SER A 129 4.79 16.32 4.19
C SER A 129 4.52 14.97 3.52
N MET A 130 5.58 14.31 3.10
CA MET A 130 5.61 12.91 2.73
C MET A 130 6.69 12.22 3.57
N VAL A 131 6.31 11.17 4.29
CA VAL A 131 7.20 10.46 5.20
C VAL A 131 7.56 9.12 4.60
N TYR A 132 8.84 8.79 4.60
CA TYR A 132 9.40 7.54 4.09
C TYR A 132 10.05 6.74 5.21
N TRP A 133 9.96 5.40 5.11
CA TRP A 133 10.64 4.46 6.01
C TRP A 133 11.12 3.21 5.27
N GLN A 134 11.83 2.34 5.97
CA GLN A 134 12.33 1.09 5.42
C GLN A 134 11.33 -0.07 5.60
N MET A 135 11.46 -1.08 4.76
CA MET A 135 10.79 -2.39 4.93
C MET A 135 11.82 -3.44 5.34
N LEU A 136 11.38 -4.41 6.11
CA LEU A 136 12.13 -5.60 6.47
C LEU A 136 11.65 -6.78 5.63
N PHE A 137 12.57 -7.46 4.95
CA PHE A 137 12.29 -8.70 4.25
C PHE A 137 12.36 -9.92 5.21
N PRO A 138 11.74 -11.07 4.84
CA PRO A 138 11.76 -12.27 5.68
C PRO A 138 13.18 -12.82 5.98
N ASP A 139 14.14 -12.54 5.12
CA ASP A 139 15.55 -12.91 5.29
C ASP A 139 16.36 -11.93 6.18
N GLY A 140 15.69 -10.90 6.71
CA GLY A 140 16.31 -9.84 7.51
C GLY A 140 16.92 -8.71 6.70
N GLY A 141 16.86 -8.76 5.37
CA GLY A 141 17.29 -7.68 4.50
C GLY A 141 16.40 -6.44 4.62
N LEU A 142 17.00 -5.25 4.47
CA LEU A 142 16.25 -3.99 4.41
C LEU A 142 16.11 -3.54 2.96
N SER A 143 14.90 -3.13 2.58
CA SER A 143 14.67 -2.41 1.32
C SER A 143 14.91 -0.91 1.47
N THR A 144 14.72 -0.18 0.38
CA THR A 144 14.80 1.30 0.34
C THR A 144 16.19 1.87 0.62
N THR A 145 17.23 1.05 0.65
CA THR A 145 18.60 1.51 0.94
C THR A 145 19.13 2.50 -0.10
N GLN A 146 18.88 2.25 -1.39
CA GLN A 146 19.28 3.16 -2.47
C GLN A 146 18.40 4.41 -2.51
N THR A 147 17.10 4.27 -2.27
CA THR A 147 16.14 5.37 -2.16
C THR A 147 16.58 6.35 -1.07
N PHE A 148 16.96 5.86 0.10
CA PHE A 148 17.46 6.70 1.20
C PHE A 148 18.82 7.34 0.87
N ALA A 149 19.74 6.59 0.27
CA ALA A 149 21.05 7.13 -0.10
C ALA A 149 20.96 8.25 -1.15
N ARG A 150 19.97 8.19 -2.04
CA ARG A 150 19.77 9.18 -3.10
C ARG A 150 18.80 10.31 -2.70
N GLY A 151 17.98 10.13 -1.66
CA GLY A 151 16.93 11.06 -1.28
C GLY A 151 15.78 11.16 -2.31
N THR A 152 15.59 10.11 -3.12
CA THR A 152 14.55 10.02 -4.14
C THR A 152 14.15 8.56 -4.36
N PRO A 153 12.89 8.24 -4.73
CA PRO A 153 12.48 6.89 -5.07
C PRO A 153 13.39 6.24 -6.13
N VAL A 154 13.72 4.98 -5.91
CA VAL A 154 14.54 4.17 -6.83
C VAL A 154 13.76 2.94 -7.25
N LEU A 155 13.77 2.64 -8.56
CA LEU A 155 13.11 1.49 -9.15
C LEU A 155 13.61 0.18 -8.52
N CYS A 156 12.67 -0.70 -8.15
CA CYS A 156 12.92 -1.97 -7.46
C CYS A 156 13.53 -1.85 -6.04
N ASP A 157 13.63 -0.66 -5.48
CA ASP A 157 14.15 -0.44 -4.12
C ASP A 157 13.07 0.09 -3.16
N ILE A 158 12.07 0.81 -3.67
CA ILE A 158 10.92 1.27 -2.89
C ILE A 158 9.68 0.43 -3.18
N GLY A 159 8.86 0.19 -2.18
CA GLY A 159 7.59 -0.53 -2.29
C GLY A 159 6.41 0.24 -1.73
N SER A 160 5.21 -0.27 -1.99
CA SER A 160 3.94 0.33 -1.56
C SER A 160 3.85 0.66 -0.06
N PRO A 161 4.37 -0.17 0.89
CA PRO A 161 4.17 0.09 2.31
C PRO A 161 5.28 0.95 2.94
N CYS A 162 6.07 1.68 2.14
CA CYS A 162 7.23 2.44 2.63
C CYS A 162 7.00 3.94 2.80
N PHE A 163 5.78 4.43 2.64
CA PHE A 163 5.52 5.88 2.67
C PHE A 163 4.11 6.21 3.16
N LEU A 164 3.99 7.44 3.65
CA LEU A 164 2.73 8.06 4.08
C LEU A 164 2.64 9.46 3.45
N PHE A 165 1.45 9.84 2.96
CA PHE A 165 1.17 11.14 2.38
C PHE A 165 -0.26 11.59 2.70
N HIS A 166 -0.55 12.89 2.62
CA HIS A 166 -1.91 13.40 2.85
C HIS A 166 -2.79 13.25 1.60
N SER A 167 -4.06 12.89 1.78
CA SER A 167 -5.05 12.63 0.71
C SER A 167 -5.27 13.80 -0.25
N LYS A 168 -4.99 15.04 0.15
CA LYS A 168 -5.05 16.20 -0.75
C LYS A 168 -4.12 16.06 -1.97
N TRP A 169 -3.10 15.21 -1.87
CA TRP A 169 -2.15 14.92 -2.95
C TRP A 169 -2.54 13.71 -3.80
N LYS A 170 -3.62 12.98 -3.46
CA LYS A 170 -4.00 11.73 -4.11
C LYS A 170 -4.20 11.85 -5.63
N ASN A 171 -4.66 13.00 -6.11
CA ASN A 171 -4.93 13.24 -7.53
C ASN A 171 -3.67 13.55 -8.35
N TYR A 172 -2.51 13.69 -7.72
CA TYR A 172 -1.23 13.87 -8.40
C TYR A 172 -0.55 12.56 -8.78
N SER A 173 -1.13 11.43 -8.37
CA SER A 173 -0.58 10.11 -8.68
C SER A 173 -1.68 9.06 -8.86
N TRP A 174 -1.32 7.98 -9.55
CA TRP A 174 -2.21 6.85 -9.84
C TRP A 174 -1.42 5.55 -10.01
N TRP A 175 -2.07 4.42 -9.82
CA TRP A 175 -1.52 3.11 -10.09
C TRP A 175 -1.82 2.70 -11.55
N ASP A 176 -0.81 2.28 -12.27
CA ASP A 176 -0.96 1.69 -13.61
C ASP A 176 -0.92 0.16 -13.56
N GLN A 177 -1.20 -0.48 -14.70
CA GLN A 177 -1.33 -1.94 -14.82
C GLN A 177 -0.02 -2.70 -14.93
N TRP A 178 1.12 -2.07 -14.77
CA TRP A 178 2.41 -2.69 -14.99
C TRP A 178 3.14 -2.93 -13.66
N LYS A 179 4.05 -3.92 -13.65
CA LYS A 179 4.94 -4.16 -12.50
C LYS A 179 5.67 -2.86 -12.13
N CYS A 180 6.04 -2.73 -10.85
CA CYS A 180 6.67 -1.54 -10.28
C CYS A 180 5.83 -0.25 -10.41
N SER A 181 4.51 -0.38 -10.43
CA SER A 181 3.60 0.76 -10.39
C SER A 181 3.72 1.55 -9.08
N ASP A 182 4.08 0.89 -7.98
CA ASP A 182 4.42 1.51 -6.70
C ASP A 182 5.55 2.55 -6.85
N PHE A 183 6.62 2.20 -7.55
CA PHE A 183 7.70 3.13 -7.85
C PHE A 183 7.20 4.34 -8.65
N ARG A 184 6.42 4.14 -9.70
CA ARG A 184 5.90 5.25 -10.52
C ARG A 184 4.88 6.08 -9.77
N PHE A 185 4.04 5.43 -8.93
CA PHE A 185 3.10 6.11 -8.04
C PHE A 185 3.83 7.04 -7.07
N VAL A 186 4.80 6.50 -6.32
CA VAL A 186 5.53 7.26 -5.32
C VAL A 186 6.41 8.35 -5.92
N SER A 187 6.97 8.12 -7.12
CA SER A 187 7.79 9.12 -7.83
C SER A 187 6.99 10.36 -8.18
N ARG A 188 5.77 10.19 -8.72
CA ARG A 188 4.87 11.33 -9.01
C ARG A 188 4.50 12.11 -7.75
N LEU A 189 4.23 11.44 -6.63
CA LEU A 189 4.00 12.13 -5.35
C LEU A 189 5.26 12.85 -4.88
N HIS A 190 6.41 12.19 -4.98
CA HIS A 190 7.69 12.76 -4.57
C HIS A 190 8.03 14.06 -5.33
N GLU A 191 7.72 14.14 -6.60
CA GLU A 191 7.93 15.34 -7.42
C GLU A 191 7.03 16.51 -7.00
N ASN A 192 5.83 16.21 -6.51
CA ASN A 192 4.80 17.22 -6.23
C ASN A 192 4.72 17.64 -4.76
N ILE A 193 4.94 16.74 -3.81
CA ILE A 193 4.86 17.06 -2.38
C ILE A 193 6.14 17.79 -1.94
N PRO A 194 6.06 18.99 -1.32
CA PRO A 194 7.25 19.80 -1.03
C PRO A 194 8.19 19.20 0.02
N ASN A 195 7.65 18.71 1.14
CA ASN A 195 8.44 18.28 2.28
C ASN A 195 8.62 16.75 2.29
N LYS A 196 9.87 16.26 2.37
CA LYS A 196 10.19 14.84 2.46
C LYS A 196 10.91 14.58 3.78
N GLU A 197 10.36 13.65 4.55
CA GLU A 197 10.92 13.20 5.81
C GLU A 197 11.36 11.74 5.68
N TRP A 198 12.55 11.43 6.19
CA TRP A 198 13.19 10.13 6.00
C TRP A 198 13.48 9.48 7.35
N ILE A 199 12.90 8.29 7.60
CA ILE A 199 13.09 7.55 8.84
C ILE A 199 13.89 6.29 8.53
N LEU A 200 15.15 6.23 8.96
CA LEU A 200 16.05 5.09 8.80
C LEU A 200 15.69 3.96 9.80
N LYS A 201 14.44 3.50 9.71
CA LYS A 201 13.90 2.43 10.56
C LYS A 201 12.86 1.64 9.79
N PRO A 202 12.81 0.30 9.89
CA PRO A 202 11.75 -0.49 9.32
C PRO A 202 10.50 -0.42 10.20
N TYR A 203 9.35 -0.14 9.58
CA TYR A 203 8.04 -0.21 10.23
C TYR A 203 7.14 -1.29 9.64
N VAL A 204 7.52 -1.87 8.52
CA VAL A 204 6.75 -2.92 7.86
C VAL A 204 7.64 -4.15 7.63
N GLN A 205 7.11 -5.31 8.00
CA GLN A 205 7.61 -6.62 7.60
C GLN A 205 6.86 -7.03 6.35
N VAL A 206 7.58 -7.19 5.25
CA VAL A 206 7.01 -7.70 4.00
C VAL A 206 6.77 -9.20 4.09
N GLY A 207 5.61 -9.64 3.63
CA GLY A 207 5.30 -11.07 3.59
C GLY A 207 6.18 -11.84 2.61
N GLY A 208 6.42 -13.11 2.94
CA GLY A 208 7.24 -14.00 2.10
C GLY A 208 6.61 -14.37 0.76
N PHE A 209 5.38 -13.94 0.49
CA PHE A 209 4.61 -14.32 -0.69
C PHE A 209 4.62 -13.29 -1.82
N GLY A 210 5.22 -12.12 -1.63
CA GLY A 210 5.24 -11.00 -2.56
C GLY A 210 5.29 -11.37 -4.05
N LEU A 211 5.11 -10.45 -4.94
CA LEU A 211 5.09 -10.65 -6.40
C LEU A 211 3.83 -11.36 -6.93
N GLY A 212 2.66 -11.11 -6.36
CA GLY A 212 1.36 -11.59 -6.88
C GLY A 212 1.14 -13.10 -6.72
N ARG A 213 1.86 -13.77 -5.84
CA ARG A 213 1.61 -15.17 -5.52
C ARG A 213 0.30 -15.25 -4.72
N ARG A 214 -0.67 -16.02 -5.23
CA ARG A 214 -1.94 -16.32 -4.55
C ARG A 214 -1.74 -17.42 -3.47
N GLN A 215 -0.75 -17.25 -2.60
CA GLN A 215 -0.51 -18.16 -1.50
C GLN A 215 -0.92 -17.46 -0.20
N ASP A 216 -1.55 -18.23 0.69
CA ASP A 216 -1.90 -17.75 2.01
C ASP A 216 -0.94 -18.35 3.05
N TYR A 217 -0.78 -17.69 4.20
CA TYR A 217 -0.08 -18.26 5.33
C TYR A 217 -0.79 -19.53 5.80
N LYS A 218 -0.04 -20.60 5.99
CA LYS A 218 -0.60 -21.80 6.61
C LYS A 218 -0.75 -21.54 8.10
N LYS A 219 -1.90 -21.95 8.66
CA LYS A 219 -2.15 -21.87 10.11
C LYS A 219 -1.01 -22.55 10.87
N GLY A 220 -0.28 -21.77 11.68
CA GLY A 220 0.86 -22.26 12.49
C GLY A 220 2.26 -21.97 11.91
N THR A 221 2.39 -21.18 10.86
CA THR A 221 3.70 -20.76 10.29
C THR A 221 4.10 -19.33 10.65
N LEU A 222 3.40 -18.71 11.60
CA LEU A 222 3.76 -17.42 12.23
C LEU A 222 4.28 -17.64 13.62
#